data_383e8de40bb64c1b2a5264fbcc0b64e1
#
_entry.id   383e8de40bb64c1b2a5264fbcc0b64e1
#
_cell.length_a   1.000
_cell.length_b   1.000
_cell.length_c   1.000
_cell.angle_alpha   90.00
_cell.angle_beta   90.00
_cell.angle_gamma   90.00
#
_symmetry.space_group_name_H-M   'P 1'
#
loop_
_entity.id
_entity.type
_entity.pdbx_description
1 polymer ?
#
loop_
_entity_poly.entity_id
_entity_poly.type
_entity_poly.pdbx_seq_one_letter_code
_entity_poly.pdbx_strand_id
1 'polypeptide(L)'
;MARLVKELTGPNETGRWGASATDLGFPAITNHGYTITIFGDTFVDHVGGSGWRSPVGFRQSNPDIENGIRWDNAIGGAYAKEMINYQHRGTVHAGELPDGFTNIPNDLIHLPDGRYMMTTFAIRSWDPISPGGSWATFHSRMWTSTEAHAENWERTWDLEVNRENFDFPNVGEWSHFQNNTMLMLPGEPWVYIYGTNEGRWNGGGIHLVRVDWRSMWNRSTYEFWGRDGGGTWAWRRGGFTTPILTPTVPNNAIGELSAQVIDGRVVLSYCDGILGESPGPLLARKAYGRCPPFRSPESSSQPFTRRRSIRTATWAVRKCCCQRGRR
;
A
#
# COMPACT_ATOMS: atom_id res chain seq x y z
N MET A 1 -16.77 -6.80 20.38
CA MET A 1 -15.46 -7.39 20.76
C MET A 1 -14.86 -7.99 19.51
N ALA A 2 -13.62 -7.67 19.15
CA ALA A 2 -12.96 -8.28 18.00
C ALA A 2 -12.53 -9.71 18.36
N ARG A 3 -12.74 -10.67 17.44
CA ARG A 3 -12.25 -12.05 17.58
C ARG A 3 -11.26 -12.36 16.46
N LEU A 4 -10.26 -13.18 16.74
CA LEU A 4 -9.45 -13.80 15.70
C LEU A 4 -10.32 -14.86 14.99
N VAL A 5 -10.45 -14.71 13.68
CA VAL A 5 -11.21 -15.67 12.86
C VAL A 5 -10.30 -16.80 12.39
N LYS A 6 -9.15 -16.42 11.81
CA LYS A 6 -8.18 -17.35 11.24
C LYS A 6 -6.82 -16.68 11.09
N GLU A 7 -5.76 -17.46 11.19
CA GLU A 7 -4.43 -17.07 10.70
C GLU A 7 -4.42 -17.14 9.17
N LEU A 8 -3.82 -16.15 8.52
CA LEU A 8 -3.79 -16.07 7.06
C LEU A 8 -2.48 -16.62 6.47
N THR A 9 -1.42 -16.58 7.24
CA THR A 9 -0.07 -16.99 6.83
C THR A 9 0.55 -17.83 7.95
N GLY A 10 1.51 -18.63 7.60
CA GLY A 10 2.22 -19.48 8.56
C GLY A 10 2.49 -20.88 8.01
N PRO A 11 3.19 -21.75 8.77
CA PRO A 11 3.54 -23.10 8.33
C PRO A 11 2.34 -23.92 7.85
N ASN A 12 1.18 -23.80 8.52
CA ASN A 12 -0.02 -24.56 8.22
C ASN A 12 -0.88 -23.95 7.11
N GLU A 13 -0.71 -22.65 6.81
CA GLU A 13 -1.55 -21.93 5.83
C GLU A 13 -0.81 -21.74 4.50
N THR A 14 0.37 -21.17 4.54
CA THR A 14 1.15 -20.79 3.35
C THR A 14 2.48 -21.54 3.22
N GLY A 15 2.85 -22.35 4.22
CA GLY A 15 4.08 -23.14 4.21
C GLY A 15 4.17 -24.13 3.05
N ARG A 16 3.02 -24.64 2.56
CA ARG A 16 2.98 -25.51 1.37
C ARG A 16 3.51 -24.84 0.10
N TRP A 17 3.60 -23.53 0.08
CA TRP A 17 4.19 -22.74 -1.01
C TRP A 17 5.53 -22.14 -0.63
N GLY A 18 6.20 -22.66 0.41
CA GLY A 18 7.46 -22.15 0.90
C GLY A 18 7.39 -20.74 1.49
N ALA A 19 6.26 -20.36 2.09
CA ALA A 19 6.03 -19.05 2.70
C ALA A 19 5.51 -19.20 4.13
N SER A 20 6.29 -19.88 4.98
CA SER A 20 5.89 -20.10 6.38
C SER A 20 6.00 -18.85 7.24
N ALA A 21 6.83 -17.89 6.84
CA ALA A 21 6.95 -16.60 7.50
C ALA A 21 6.85 -15.49 6.47
N THR A 22 5.88 -14.59 6.66
CA THR A 22 5.67 -13.43 5.81
C THR A 22 5.00 -12.33 6.61
N ASP A 23 5.16 -11.09 6.19
CA ASP A 23 4.57 -9.93 6.83
C ASP A 23 3.66 -9.13 5.89
N LEU A 24 3.04 -8.08 6.42
CA LEU A 24 2.11 -7.21 5.73
C LEU A 24 0.85 -7.96 5.23
N GLY A 25 0.33 -7.54 4.07
CA GLY A 25 -0.85 -8.12 3.42
C GLY A 25 -1.76 -7.03 2.86
N PHE A 26 -1.71 -6.79 1.55
CA PHE A 26 -2.51 -5.78 0.85
C PHE A 26 -3.43 -6.49 -0.16
N PRO A 27 -4.75 -6.55 0.11
CA PRO A 27 -5.70 -7.21 -0.78
C PRO A 27 -6.18 -6.26 -1.87
N ALA A 28 -6.31 -6.75 -3.10
CA ALA A 28 -7.02 -6.11 -4.19
C ALA A 28 -8.11 -7.03 -4.74
N ILE A 29 -9.32 -6.50 -4.85
CA ILE A 29 -10.43 -7.17 -5.52
C ILE A 29 -10.22 -7.02 -7.02
N THR A 30 -10.34 -8.10 -7.78
CA THR A 30 -10.18 -8.11 -9.23
C THR A 30 -11.51 -8.29 -9.93
N ASN A 31 -11.56 -7.99 -11.24
CA ASN A 31 -12.71 -8.34 -12.08
C ASN A 31 -12.59 -9.75 -12.70
N HIS A 32 -11.58 -10.52 -12.29
CA HIS A 32 -11.30 -11.87 -12.78
C HIS A 32 -11.85 -12.98 -11.87
N GLY A 33 -12.70 -12.63 -10.88
CA GLY A 33 -13.36 -13.59 -10.01
C GLY A 33 -12.54 -14.05 -8.80
N TYR A 34 -11.47 -13.37 -8.46
CA TYR A 34 -10.65 -13.63 -7.27
C TYR A 34 -10.15 -12.33 -6.63
N THR A 35 -9.70 -12.44 -5.39
CA THR A 35 -8.93 -11.41 -4.71
C THR A 35 -7.47 -11.83 -4.70
N ILE A 36 -6.57 -10.92 -5.03
CA ILE A 36 -5.14 -11.09 -4.85
C ILE A 36 -4.69 -10.35 -3.59
N THR A 37 -3.82 -10.98 -2.80
CA THR A 37 -3.18 -10.32 -1.65
C THR A 37 -1.69 -10.43 -1.80
N ILE A 38 -1.00 -9.30 -1.72
CA ILE A 38 0.46 -9.23 -1.77
C ILE A 38 1.03 -9.07 -0.36
N PHE A 39 2.18 -9.68 -0.13
CA PHE A 39 2.89 -9.71 1.13
C PHE A 39 4.31 -9.21 0.96
N GLY A 40 4.92 -8.74 2.05
CA GLY A 40 6.27 -8.23 2.09
C GLY A 40 7.34 -9.31 2.23
N ASP A 41 8.29 -9.07 3.12
CA ASP A 41 9.40 -9.99 3.35
C ASP A 41 8.90 -11.39 3.71
N THR A 42 9.28 -12.35 2.88
CA THR A 42 8.80 -13.73 2.96
C THR A 42 9.97 -14.69 3.01
N PHE A 43 9.87 -15.70 3.86
CA PHE A 43 10.87 -16.74 4.09
C PHE A 43 10.24 -18.13 4.06
N VAL A 44 11.04 -19.14 3.74
CA VAL A 44 10.56 -20.52 3.62
C VAL A 44 10.07 -21.07 4.97
N ASP A 45 10.79 -20.81 6.04
CA ASP A 45 10.61 -21.43 7.35
C ASP A 45 10.33 -20.43 8.48
N HIS A 46 11.20 -19.45 8.70
CA HIS A 46 11.09 -18.46 9.77
C HIS A 46 11.64 -17.10 9.31
N VAL A 47 11.29 -16.05 10.00
CA VAL A 47 11.78 -14.70 9.73
C VAL A 47 13.30 -14.63 9.80
N GLY A 48 13.92 -14.15 8.73
CA GLY A 48 15.39 -14.12 8.58
C GLY A 48 16.00 -15.47 8.19
N GLY A 49 15.18 -16.47 7.91
CA GLY A 49 15.59 -17.77 7.40
C GLY A 49 15.91 -17.77 5.90
N SER A 50 15.80 -18.97 5.31
CA SER A 50 16.13 -19.15 3.89
C SER A 50 15.06 -18.62 2.92
N GLY A 51 15.44 -18.40 1.67
CA GLY A 51 14.53 -18.07 0.57
C GLY A 51 13.84 -16.72 0.73
N TRP A 52 14.56 -15.71 1.23
CA TRP A 52 14.06 -14.33 1.34
C TRP A 52 13.68 -13.77 -0.01
N ARG A 53 12.45 -13.29 -0.13
CA ARG A 53 11.87 -12.66 -1.31
C ARG A 53 10.77 -11.68 -0.92
N SER A 54 10.58 -10.63 -1.71
CA SER A 54 9.56 -9.59 -1.53
C SER A 54 9.33 -8.84 -2.84
N PRO A 55 8.07 -8.59 -3.25
CA PRO A 55 6.83 -9.11 -2.69
C PRO A 55 6.50 -10.53 -3.16
N VAL A 56 5.63 -11.22 -2.43
CA VAL A 56 4.96 -12.45 -2.86
C VAL A 56 3.45 -12.25 -2.90
N GLY A 57 2.72 -13.13 -3.60
CA GLY A 57 1.27 -12.99 -3.71
C GLY A 57 0.50 -14.31 -3.64
N PHE A 58 -0.71 -14.21 -3.09
CA PHE A 58 -1.66 -15.32 -3.04
C PHE A 58 -3.02 -14.89 -3.57
N ARG A 59 -3.72 -15.83 -4.23
CA ARG A 59 -5.07 -15.62 -4.76
C ARG A 59 -6.08 -16.42 -3.97
N GLN A 60 -7.28 -15.87 -3.83
CA GLN A 60 -8.42 -16.55 -3.25
C GLN A 60 -9.70 -16.17 -4.00
N SER A 61 -10.58 -17.16 -4.24
CA SER A 61 -11.88 -17.00 -4.89
C SER A 61 -13.05 -17.31 -3.96
N ASN A 62 -12.77 -17.72 -2.72
CA ASN A 62 -13.80 -18.07 -1.76
C ASN A 62 -14.63 -16.84 -1.35
N PRO A 63 -15.95 -16.83 -1.59
CA PRO A 63 -16.83 -15.73 -1.19
C PRO A 63 -17.13 -15.71 0.32
N ASP A 64 -16.92 -16.82 1.03
CA ASP A 64 -17.15 -16.95 2.47
C ASP A 64 -15.93 -16.44 3.26
N ILE A 65 -15.77 -15.12 3.27
CA ILE A 65 -14.70 -14.46 3.98
C ILE A 65 -14.98 -14.27 5.48
N GLU A 66 -16.23 -14.47 5.93
CA GLU A 66 -16.60 -14.37 7.35
C GLU A 66 -15.92 -15.46 8.20
N ASN A 67 -15.60 -16.60 7.59
CA ASN A 67 -14.89 -17.73 8.19
C ASN A 67 -13.37 -17.70 7.89
N GLY A 68 -12.87 -16.58 7.38
CA GLY A 68 -11.47 -16.36 7.06
C GLY A 68 -11.11 -16.66 5.61
N ILE A 69 -10.02 -16.09 5.17
CA ILE A 69 -9.49 -16.27 3.83
C ILE A 69 -8.92 -17.69 3.68
N ARG A 70 -9.13 -18.28 2.52
CA ARG A 70 -8.51 -19.56 2.12
C ARG A 70 -7.81 -19.36 0.79
N TRP A 71 -6.51 -19.52 0.77
CA TRP A 71 -5.72 -19.34 -0.43
C TRP A 71 -5.94 -20.51 -1.39
N ASP A 72 -6.25 -20.20 -2.64
CA ASP A 72 -6.37 -21.19 -3.71
C ASP A 72 -4.99 -21.56 -4.26
N ASN A 73 -4.15 -20.56 -4.50
CA ASN A 73 -2.81 -20.74 -5.04
C ASN A 73 -1.91 -19.54 -4.74
N ALA A 74 -0.61 -19.76 -4.92
CA ALA A 74 0.39 -18.70 -4.90
C ALA A 74 0.67 -18.18 -6.33
N ILE A 75 1.14 -16.95 -6.45
CA ILE A 75 1.82 -16.47 -7.65
C ILE A 75 3.13 -17.25 -7.76
N GLY A 76 3.33 -17.92 -8.92
CA GLY A 76 4.42 -18.88 -9.13
C GLY A 76 4.03 -20.33 -8.94
N GLY A 77 2.76 -20.63 -8.62
CA GLY A 77 2.22 -21.99 -8.58
C GLY A 77 2.63 -22.78 -7.34
N ALA A 78 3.48 -23.80 -7.50
CA ALA A 78 3.90 -24.67 -6.40
C ALA A 78 4.80 -23.99 -5.36
N TYR A 79 5.40 -22.86 -5.72
CA TYR A 79 6.25 -22.06 -4.85
C TYR A 79 5.89 -20.58 -5.02
N ALA A 80 5.64 -19.88 -3.92
CA ALA A 80 5.37 -18.45 -3.96
C ALA A 80 6.62 -17.71 -4.42
N LYS A 81 6.65 -17.31 -5.70
CA LYS A 81 7.81 -16.61 -6.27
C LYS A 81 7.85 -15.14 -5.87
N GLU A 82 9.01 -14.55 -5.94
CA GLU A 82 9.13 -13.10 -5.97
C GLU A 82 8.41 -12.56 -7.21
N MET A 83 7.50 -11.60 -7.00
CA MET A 83 6.62 -11.12 -8.08
C MET A 83 7.32 -10.20 -9.06
N ILE A 84 8.33 -9.46 -8.58
CA ILE A 84 9.06 -8.46 -9.35
C ILE A 84 10.52 -8.84 -9.52
N ASN A 85 11.11 -8.43 -10.62
CA ASN A 85 12.52 -8.69 -10.88
C ASN A 85 13.37 -7.47 -10.50
N TYR A 86 14.23 -7.62 -9.50
CA TYR A 86 15.17 -6.60 -9.06
C TYR A 86 16.41 -7.24 -8.42
N GLN A 87 17.49 -6.45 -8.29
CA GLN A 87 18.68 -6.90 -7.58
C GLN A 87 18.58 -6.54 -6.09
N HIS A 88 18.52 -7.55 -5.25
CA HIS A 88 18.63 -7.35 -3.82
C HIS A 88 19.99 -6.75 -3.44
N ARG A 89 20.00 -5.90 -2.40
CA ARG A 89 21.20 -5.29 -1.81
C ARG A 89 21.95 -4.30 -2.69
N GLY A 90 21.21 -3.61 -3.54
CA GLY A 90 21.66 -2.31 -4.04
C GLY A 90 22.87 -2.30 -4.95
N THR A 91 22.92 -3.18 -5.92
CA THR A 91 23.85 -2.95 -7.02
C THR A 91 23.32 -1.77 -7.83
N VAL A 92 23.99 -0.64 -7.69
CA VAL A 92 23.67 0.56 -8.46
C VAL A 92 24.28 0.38 -9.85
N HIS A 93 23.44 0.32 -10.88
CA HIS A 93 23.91 0.47 -12.25
C HIS A 93 24.09 1.97 -12.51
N ALA A 94 25.21 2.35 -13.12
CA ALA A 94 25.50 3.76 -13.42
C ALA A 94 24.34 4.39 -14.20
N GLY A 95 23.74 5.44 -13.63
CA GLY A 95 22.60 6.16 -14.21
C GLY A 95 21.20 5.65 -13.82
N GLU A 96 21.09 4.57 -13.06
CA GLU A 96 19.82 4.05 -12.54
C GLU A 96 19.67 4.30 -11.05
N LEU A 97 18.43 4.46 -10.60
CA LEU A 97 18.15 4.45 -9.17
C LEU A 97 18.39 3.06 -8.61
N PRO A 98 19.01 2.94 -7.42
CA PRO A 98 19.29 1.64 -6.82
C PRO A 98 18.02 0.88 -6.50
N ASP A 99 18.06 -0.44 -6.66
CA ASP A 99 16.93 -1.33 -6.33
C ASP A 99 16.79 -1.56 -4.81
N GLY A 100 17.78 -1.17 -4.02
CA GLY A 100 17.75 -1.30 -2.56
C GLY A 100 18.05 -2.69 -2.02
N PHE A 101 17.96 -2.83 -0.71
CA PHE A 101 18.13 -4.12 -0.01
C PHE A 101 16.98 -5.07 -0.31
N THR A 102 15.78 -4.52 -0.37
CA THR A 102 14.53 -5.21 -0.70
C THR A 102 13.51 -4.18 -1.19
N ASN A 103 12.49 -4.65 -1.89
CA ASN A 103 11.34 -3.86 -2.28
C ASN A 103 10.12 -4.32 -1.46
N ILE A 104 9.68 -3.50 -0.55
CA ILE A 104 8.52 -3.78 0.31
C ILE A 104 7.25 -3.26 -0.37
N PRO A 105 6.20 -4.08 -0.52
CA PRO A 105 4.96 -3.61 -1.12
C PRO A 105 4.26 -2.58 -0.24
N ASN A 106 3.75 -1.54 -0.88
CA ASN A 106 2.89 -0.55 -0.27
C ASN A 106 1.42 -0.90 -0.44
N ASP A 107 1.03 -1.14 -1.70
CA ASP A 107 -0.34 -1.45 -2.07
C ASP A 107 -0.43 -1.99 -3.49
N LEU A 108 -1.62 -2.52 -3.81
CA LEU A 108 -1.97 -3.08 -5.11
C LEU A 108 -3.38 -2.65 -5.47
N ILE A 109 -3.57 -2.20 -6.72
CA ILE A 109 -4.88 -1.84 -7.27
C ILE A 109 -5.10 -2.54 -8.62
N HIS A 110 -6.34 -2.95 -8.86
CA HIS A 110 -6.78 -3.47 -10.15
C HIS A 110 -7.52 -2.36 -10.91
N LEU A 111 -7.10 -2.07 -12.13
CA LEU A 111 -7.64 -0.99 -12.94
C LEU A 111 -8.83 -1.46 -13.81
N PRO A 112 -9.71 -0.55 -14.25
CA PRO A 112 -10.88 -0.90 -15.05
C PRO A 112 -10.57 -1.61 -16.38
N ASP A 113 -9.39 -1.41 -16.94
CA ASP A 113 -8.93 -2.05 -18.18
C ASP A 113 -8.30 -3.44 -17.97
N GLY A 114 -8.29 -3.94 -16.73
CA GLY A 114 -7.78 -5.26 -16.38
C GLY A 114 -6.32 -5.27 -15.94
N ARG A 115 -5.61 -4.16 -16.00
CA ARG A 115 -4.24 -4.06 -15.48
C ARG A 115 -4.20 -4.00 -13.97
N TYR A 116 -3.09 -4.47 -13.43
CA TYR A 116 -2.73 -4.27 -12.03
C TYR A 116 -1.63 -3.22 -11.92
N MET A 117 -1.74 -2.39 -10.92
CA MET A 117 -0.70 -1.45 -10.52
C MET A 117 -0.34 -1.72 -9.07
N MET A 118 0.94 -1.93 -8.81
CA MET A 118 1.49 -2.13 -7.48
C MET A 118 2.54 -1.07 -7.20
N THR A 119 2.57 -0.56 -5.98
CA THR A 119 3.69 0.26 -5.53
C THR A 119 4.51 -0.48 -4.48
N THR A 120 5.83 -0.34 -4.57
CA THR A 120 6.78 -0.82 -3.57
C THR A 120 7.70 0.31 -3.16
N PHE A 121 8.26 0.28 -1.97
CA PHE A 121 9.38 1.15 -1.63
C PHE A 121 10.69 0.37 -1.54
N ALA A 122 11.75 0.96 -2.13
CA ALA A 122 13.08 0.37 -2.16
C ALA A 122 13.87 0.79 -0.92
N ILE A 123 14.26 -0.17 -0.08
CA ILE A 123 14.99 0.08 1.15
C ILE A 123 16.44 0.46 0.84
N ARG A 124 16.83 1.67 1.23
CA ARG A 124 18.20 2.18 1.14
C ARG A 124 19.06 1.80 2.33
N SER A 125 18.47 1.86 3.52
CA SER A 125 19.15 1.56 4.78
C SER A 125 18.12 1.08 5.82
N TRP A 126 18.54 0.14 6.65
CA TRP A 126 17.81 -0.27 7.85
C TRP A 126 18.17 0.56 9.08
N ASP A 127 19.15 1.45 8.94
CA ASP A 127 19.49 2.37 10.01
C ASP A 127 18.41 3.45 10.12
N PRO A 128 17.95 3.76 11.32
CA PRO A 128 16.95 4.79 11.51
C PRO A 128 17.52 6.17 11.10
N ILE A 129 16.72 6.94 10.36
CA ILE A 129 17.05 8.31 9.94
C ILE A 129 16.99 9.25 11.14
N SER A 130 16.12 8.94 12.10
CA SER A 130 15.90 9.68 13.33
C SER A 130 15.73 8.68 14.48
N PRO A 131 15.88 9.12 15.75
CA PRO A 131 15.56 8.26 16.89
C PRO A 131 14.15 7.66 16.73
N GLY A 132 14.06 6.31 16.74
CA GLY A 132 12.80 5.58 16.50
C GLY A 132 12.43 5.35 15.04
N GLY A 133 13.10 5.94 14.07
CA GLY A 133 12.94 5.65 12.65
C GLY A 133 13.35 4.21 12.33
N SER A 134 12.70 3.58 11.33
CA SER A 134 12.87 2.16 11.05
C SER A 134 13.71 1.87 9.81
N TRP A 135 13.62 2.71 8.79
CA TRP A 135 14.35 2.55 7.52
C TRP A 135 14.35 3.84 6.72
N ALA A 136 15.28 3.91 5.77
CA ALA A 136 15.33 4.90 4.72
C ALA A 136 15.01 4.26 3.37
N THR A 137 14.42 5.03 2.46
CA THR A 137 14.10 4.58 1.11
C THR A 137 14.86 5.37 0.05
N PHE A 138 15.06 4.75 -1.12
CA PHE A 138 15.50 5.47 -2.30
C PHE A 138 14.34 6.17 -2.99
N HIS A 139 13.23 5.44 -3.14
CA HIS A 139 12.02 5.85 -3.83
C HIS A 139 10.89 4.86 -3.51
N SER A 140 9.67 5.25 -3.85
CA SER A 140 8.58 4.30 -4.05
C SER A 140 8.36 4.12 -5.55
N ARG A 141 8.35 2.86 -6.03
CA ARG A 141 8.29 2.52 -7.46
C ARG A 141 6.97 1.86 -7.83
N MET A 142 6.50 2.18 -9.03
CA MET A 142 5.30 1.59 -9.59
C MET A 142 5.65 0.43 -10.52
N TRP A 143 4.89 -0.65 -10.40
CA TRP A 143 4.99 -1.87 -11.18
C TRP A 143 3.65 -2.15 -11.83
N THR A 144 3.66 -2.70 -13.04
CA THR A 144 2.47 -3.01 -13.83
C THR A 144 2.44 -4.49 -14.18
N SER A 145 1.26 -5.12 -14.07
CA SER A 145 0.97 -6.40 -14.71
C SER A 145 -0.26 -6.25 -15.59
N THR A 146 -0.15 -6.77 -16.83
CA THR A 146 -1.25 -6.76 -17.82
C THR A 146 -1.95 -8.12 -17.91
N GLU A 147 -1.48 -9.11 -17.16
CA GLU A 147 -2.00 -10.45 -17.18
C GLU A 147 -3.13 -10.65 -16.17
N ALA A 148 -4.20 -11.33 -16.58
CA ALA A 148 -5.33 -11.63 -15.71
C ALA A 148 -4.94 -12.31 -14.38
N HIS A 149 -3.88 -13.12 -14.40
CA HIS A 149 -3.40 -13.86 -13.23
C HIS A 149 -2.30 -13.14 -12.44
N ALA A 150 -1.83 -11.97 -12.90
CA ALA A 150 -0.79 -11.17 -12.25
C ALA A 150 0.50 -11.97 -11.96
N GLU A 151 0.91 -12.84 -12.92
CA GLU A 151 2.12 -13.66 -12.78
C GLU A 151 3.38 -12.90 -13.10
N ASN A 152 3.35 -11.98 -14.06
CA ASN A 152 4.49 -11.23 -14.52
C ASN A 152 4.28 -9.74 -14.28
N TRP A 153 5.32 -9.10 -13.77
CA TRP A 153 5.31 -7.70 -13.39
C TRP A 153 6.49 -7.00 -14.04
N GLU A 154 6.19 -5.84 -14.61
CA GLU A 154 7.17 -4.98 -15.27
C GLU A 154 7.25 -3.63 -14.58
N ARG A 155 8.40 -2.98 -14.68
CA ARG A 155 8.55 -1.59 -14.26
C ARG A 155 7.67 -0.72 -15.11
N THR A 156 6.91 0.16 -14.49
CA THR A 156 6.05 1.09 -15.21
C THR A 156 6.90 2.12 -15.94
N TRP A 157 6.60 2.35 -17.22
CA TRP A 157 7.26 3.37 -18.03
C TRP A 157 6.89 4.76 -17.55
N ASP A 158 7.89 5.58 -17.27
CA ASP A 158 7.70 7.00 -16.90
C ASP A 158 7.70 7.85 -18.17
N LEU A 159 6.51 8.27 -18.58
CA LEU A 159 6.35 9.08 -19.81
C LEU A 159 6.92 10.50 -19.70
N GLU A 160 7.07 11.04 -18.50
CA GLU A 160 7.60 12.38 -18.30
C GLU A 160 9.10 12.45 -18.62
N VAL A 161 9.85 11.44 -18.20
CA VAL A 161 11.30 11.36 -18.39
C VAL A 161 11.73 10.34 -19.43
N ASN A 162 10.77 9.70 -20.10
CA ASN A 162 10.97 8.70 -21.15
C ASN A 162 11.94 7.58 -20.74
N ARG A 163 11.70 6.99 -19.58
CA ARG A 163 12.46 5.85 -19.05
C ARG A 163 11.55 4.86 -18.33
N GLU A 164 11.99 3.63 -18.14
CA GLU A 164 11.18 2.53 -17.58
C GLU A 164 10.70 2.73 -16.12
N ASN A 165 11.30 3.60 -15.38
CA ASN A 165 11.01 3.67 -13.95
C ASN A 165 10.07 4.84 -13.66
N PHE A 166 8.81 4.53 -13.38
CA PHE A 166 7.95 5.50 -12.72
C PHE A 166 8.18 5.40 -11.21
N ASP A 167 8.85 6.37 -10.67
CA ASP A 167 9.15 6.46 -9.24
C ASP A 167 8.50 7.70 -8.62
N PHE A 168 8.08 7.55 -7.36
CA PHE A 168 7.89 8.67 -6.45
C PHE A 168 9.24 8.92 -5.76
N PRO A 169 10.03 9.88 -6.22
CA PRO A 169 11.38 10.10 -5.68
C PRO A 169 11.28 10.59 -4.24
N ASN A 170 12.27 10.21 -3.42
CA ASN A 170 12.31 10.63 -2.02
C ASN A 170 12.85 12.05 -1.86
N VAL A 171 12.30 12.98 -2.63
CA VAL A 171 12.64 14.43 -2.62
C VAL A 171 11.40 15.28 -2.90
N GLY A 172 11.36 16.49 -2.36
CA GLY A 172 10.27 17.44 -2.56
C GLY A 172 8.92 16.86 -2.12
N GLU A 173 7.86 17.22 -2.83
CA GLU A 173 6.49 16.76 -2.51
C GLU A 173 6.31 15.24 -2.62
N TRP A 174 7.08 14.59 -3.46
CA TRP A 174 7.01 13.15 -3.65
C TRP A 174 7.56 12.35 -2.47
N SER A 175 8.41 12.97 -1.62
CA SER A 175 8.90 12.33 -0.40
C SER A 175 7.79 11.97 0.59
N HIS A 176 6.62 12.60 0.46
CA HIS A 176 5.44 12.30 1.25
C HIS A 176 4.66 11.06 0.76
N PHE A 177 5.16 10.34 -0.24
CA PHE A 177 4.52 9.17 -0.83
C PHE A 177 5.41 7.94 -0.83
N GLN A 178 6.35 7.86 0.11
CA GLN A 178 7.24 6.70 0.23
C GLN A 178 6.50 5.49 0.78
N ASN A 179 5.74 5.65 1.87
CA ASN A 179 4.68 4.71 2.22
C ASN A 179 3.39 5.24 1.60
N ASN A 180 2.67 4.43 0.84
CA ASN A 180 1.44 4.87 0.19
C ASN A 180 0.39 3.77 0.09
N THR A 181 -0.84 4.17 -0.17
CA THR A 181 -1.95 3.29 -0.46
C THR A 181 -2.83 3.92 -1.54
N MET A 182 -3.37 3.09 -2.41
CA MET A 182 -4.13 3.51 -3.59
C MET A 182 -5.60 3.14 -3.44
N LEU A 183 -6.48 4.03 -3.88
CA LEU A 183 -7.91 3.82 -3.83
C LEU A 183 -8.61 4.39 -5.06
N MET A 184 -9.49 3.61 -5.68
CA MET A 184 -10.47 4.11 -6.65
C MET A 184 -11.86 4.13 -6.03
N LEU A 185 -12.61 5.19 -6.27
CA LEU A 185 -14.02 5.27 -5.89
C LEU A 185 -14.90 4.80 -7.05
N PRO A 186 -15.98 4.08 -6.78
CA PRO A 186 -16.88 3.61 -7.82
C PRO A 186 -17.42 4.74 -8.68
N GLY A 187 -17.29 4.61 -10.01
CA GLY A 187 -17.78 5.58 -10.99
C GLY A 187 -16.87 6.79 -11.20
N GLU A 188 -15.74 6.89 -10.52
CA GLU A 188 -14.77 7.97 -10.72
C GLU A 188 -13.56 7.50 -11.55
N PRO A 189 -12.95 8.38 -12.35
CA PRO A 189 -11.74 8.04 -13.09
C PRO A 189 -10.46 8.17 -12.25
N TRP A 190 -10.57 8.59 -11.00
CA TRP A 190 -9.44 8.95 -10.16
C TRP A 190 -8.92 7.78 -9.34
N VAL A 191 -7.60 7.59 -9.38
CA VAL A 191 -6.86 6.87 -8.34
C VAL A 191 -6.39 7.91 -7.32
N TYR A 192 -6.86 7.77 -6.10
CA TYR A 192 -6.43 8.56 -4.94
C TYR A 192 -5.29 7.83 -4.25
N ILE A 193 -4.19 8.52 -4.04
CA ILE A 193 -3.00 7.97 -3.39
C ILE A 193 -2.77 8.74 -2.11
N TYR A 194 -2.91 8.04 -1.00
CA TYR A 194 -2.59 8.57 0.33
C TYR A 194 -1.17 8.16 0.67
N GLY A 195 -0.37 9.10 1.15
CA GLY A 195 1.04 8.85 1.38
C GLY A 195 1.58 9.44 2.67
N THR A 196 2.67 8.85 3.13
CA THR A 196 3.48 9.34 4.25
C THR A 196 4.96 9.29 3.88
N ASN A 197 5.79 9.93 4.69
CA ASN A 197 7.24 9.90 4.54
C ASN A 197 7.80 8.47 4.67
N GLU A 198 9.07 8.31 4.32
CA GLU A 198 9.81 7.07 4.52
C GLU A 198 9.88 6.64 6.00
N GLY A 199 10.09 5.35 6.21
CA GLY A 199 10.18 4.79 7.56
C GLY A 199 8.83 4.71 8.26
N ARG A 200 8.89 4.30 9.52
CA ARG A 200 7.70 4.14 10.36
C ARG A 200 7.52 5.31 11.32
N TRP A 201 8.61 5.94 11.73
CA TRP A 201 8.65 6.94 12.79
C TRP A 201 9.37 8.23 12.38
N ASN A 202 9.38 8.56 11.10
CA ASN A 202 10.14 9.71 10.58
C ASN A 202 9.35 11.04 10.55
N GLY A 203 8.24 11.09 11.26
CA GLY A 203 7.42 12.30 11.34
C GLY A 203 6.47 12.49 10.16
N GLY A 204 5.63 13.52 10.29
CA GLY A 204 4.70 13.91 9.25
C GLY A 204 3.30 13.29 9.36
N GLY A 205 2.42 13.80 8.52
CA GLY A 205 1.03 13.38 8.40
C GLY A 205 0.76 12.61 7.12
N ILE A 206 -0.52 12.37 6.86
CA ILE A 206 -0.98 11.77 5.61
C ILE A 206 -1.21 12.86 4.59
N HIS A 207 -0.61 12.71 3.43
CA HIS A 207 -0.77 13.56 2.25
C HIS A 207 -1.64 12.88 1.21
N LEU A 208 -2.14 13.65 0.23
CA LEU A 208 -3.06 13.13 -0.78
C LEU A 208 -2.71 13.68 -2.16
N VAL A 209 -2.61 12.77 -3.12
CA VAL A 209 -2.50 13.06 -4.54
C VAL A 209 -3.52 12.23 -5.30
N ARG A 210 -3.93 12.68 -6.47
CA ARG A 210 -4.76 11.89 -7.37
C ARG A 210 -4.24 11.94 -8.80
N VAL A 211 -4.62 10.93 -9.57
CA VAL A 211 -4.34 10.85 -10.99
C VAL A 211 -5.48 10.13 -11.70
N ASP A 212 -5.79 10.48 -12.94
CA ASP A 212 -6.67 9.65 -13.79
C ASP A 212 -5.99 8.29 -14.01
N TRP A 213 -6.72 7.19 -13.76
CA TRP A 213 -6.16 5.84 -13.86
C TRP A 213 -5.54 5.53 -15.23
N ARG A 214 -5.98 6.24 -16.31
CA ARG A 214 -5.43 6.13 -17.66
C ARG A 214 -4.10 6.83 -17.84
N SER A 215 -3.66 7.58 -16.84
CA SER A 215 -2.44 8.41 -16.88
C SER A 215 -1.51 8.16 -15.68
N MET A 216 -1.67 7.04 -14.96
CA MET A 216 -0.89 6.76 -13.74
C MET A 216 0.63 6.76 -13.98
N TRP A 217 1.07 6.47 -15.19
CA TRP A 217 2.47 6.45 -15.60
C TRP A 217 2.99 7.81 -16.10
N ASN A 218 2.22 8.89 -15.94
CA ASN A 218 2.65 10.23 -16.31
C ASN A 218 2.59 11.17 -15.09
N ARG A 219 3.75 11.42 -14.51
CA ARG A 219 3.91 12.22 -13.28
C ARG A 219 3.37 13.63 -13.40
N SER A 220 3.44 14.25 -14.59
CA SER A 220 2.95 15.61 -14.84
C SER A 220 1.42 15.75 -14.75
N THR A 221 0.69 14.63 -14.82
CA THR A 221 -0.78 14.62 -14.73
C THR A 221 -1.30 14.50 -13.31
N TYR A 222 -0.44 14.25 -12.33
CA TYR A 222 -0.83 14.12 -10.94
C TYR A 222 -1.24 15.46 -10.34
N GLU A 223 -2.31 15.43 -9.56
CA GLU A 223 -2.84 16.59 -8.86
C GLU A 223 -2.72 16.39 -7.35
N PHE A 224 -2.02 17.33 -6.71
CA PHE A 224 -1.78 17.35 -5.28
C PHE A 224 -2.91 18.08 -4.57
N TRP A 225 -3.40 17.51 -3.46
CA TRP A 225 -4.37 18.16 -2.59
C TRP A 225 -3.65 19.02 -1.56
N GLY A 226 -3.85 20.32 -1.62
CA GLY A 226 -3.16 21.25 -0.75
C GLY A 226 -3.92 22.53 -0.49
N ARG A 227 -3.50 23.22 0.56
CA ARG A 227 -4.03 24.51 1.01
C ARG A 227 -3.07 25.61 0.60
N ASP A 228 -3.55 26.62 -0.10
CA ASP A 228 -2.75 27.78 -0.48
C ASP A 228 -2.54 28.77 0.69
N GLY A 229 -1.72 29.81 0.45
CA GLY A 229 -1.45 30.87 1.45
C GLY A 229 -2.69 31.66 1.87
N GLY A 230 -3.76 31.64 1.07
CA GLY A 230 -5.07 32.21 1.41
C GLY A 230 -6.00 31.27 2.14
N GLY A 231 -5.57 30.03 2.38
CA GLY A 231 -6.32 29.03 3.12
C GLY A 231 -7.26 28.17 2.27
N THR A 232 -7.27 28.30 0.94
CA THR A 232 -8.16 27.57 0.05
C THR A 232 -7.59 26.21 -0.32
N TRP A 233 -8.36 25.16 -0.07
CA TRP A 233 -8.03 23.80 -0.47
C TRP A 233 -8.40 23.55 -1.93
N ALA A 234 -7.47 23.01 -2.71
CA ALA A 234 -7.72 22.65 -4.10
C ALA A 234 -6.76 21.57 -4.61
N TRP A 235 -7.13 20.90 -5.69
CA TRP A 235 -6.27 20.06 -6.50
C TRP A 235 -5.40 20.93 -7.41
N ARG A 236 -4.09 20.68 -7.44
CA ARG A 236 -3.13 21.45 -8.25
C ARG A 236 -2.06 20.55 -8.85
N ARG A 237 -1.75 20.76 -10.12
CA ARG A 237 -0.59 20.14 -10.78
C ARG A 237 0.67 20.91 -10.43
N GLY A 238 1.79 20.19 -10.26
CA GLY A 238 3.08 20.79 -9.94
C GLY A 238 3.08 21.61 -8.64
N GLY A 239 2.12 21.37 -7.79
CA GLY A 239 1.91 22.09 -6.55
C GLY A 239 2.55 21.42 -5.35
N PHE A 240 2.15 21.90 -4.19
CA PHE A 240 2.51 21.33 -2.89
C PHE A 240 1.31 20.63 -2.27
N THR A 241 1.57 19.67 -1.41
CA THR A 241 0.54 19.05 -0.60
C THR A 241 0.46 19.67 0.79
N THR A 242 -0.71 19.58 1.41
CA THR A 242 -0.89 19.87 2.84
C THR A 242 -1.41 18.62 3.51
N PRO A 243 -0.88 18.21 4.67
CA PRO A 243 -1.39 17.03 5.36
C PRO A 243 -2.90 17.12 5.57
N ILE A 244 -3.62 16.09 5.14
CA ILE A 244 -5.06 15.96 5.37
C ILE A 244 -5.37 15.38 6.75
N LEU A 245 -4.38 14.74 7.34
CA LEU A 245 -4.42 14.18 8.69
C LEU A 245 -3.02 14.28 9.29
N THR A 246 -2.96 14.75 10.53
CA THR A 246 -1.73 14.83 11.30
C THR A 246 -1.77 13.83 12.45
N PRO A 247 -0.61 13.41 13.00
CA PRO A 247 -0.56 12.56 14.18
C PRO A 247 -1.40 13.12 15.33
N THR A 248 -1.98 12.22 16.13
CA THR A 248 -2.84 12.60 17.26
C THR A 248 -2.06 13.22 18.42
N VAL A 249 -0.77 12.91 18.51
CA VAL A 249 0.13 13.47 19.50
C VAL A 249 1.18 14.33 18.79
N PRO A 250 1.45 15.55 19.24
CA PRO A 250 2.52 16.37 18.66
C PRO A 250 3.84 15.59 18.61
N ASN A 251 4.58 15.76 17.52
CA ASN A 251 5.84 15.07 17.24
C ASN A 251 5.75 13.56 17.00
N ASN A 252 4.55 12.99 16.88
CA ASN A 252 4.37 11.63 16.41
C ASN A 252 4.57 11.55 14.89
N ALA A 253 4.67 10.31 14.42
CA ALA A 253 4.73 9.98 13.01
C ALA A 253 3.57 9.07 12.62
N ILE A 254 3.08 9.22 11.40
CA ILE A 254 2.21 8.25 10.77
C ILE A 254 3.07 7.44 9.81
N GLY A 255 3.09 6.13 10.03
CA GLY A 255 3.84 5.17 9.21
C GLY A 255 3.00 4.53 8.13
N GLU A 256 3.10 3.20 8.00
CA GLU A 256 2.36 2.44 7.00
C GLU A 256 0.86 2.64 7.14
N LEU A 257 0.19 2.67 6.00
CA LEU A 257 -1.24 2.96 5.91
C LEU A 257 -1.94 2.05 4.90
N SER A 258 -3.26 1.98 5.02
CA SER A 258 -4.13 1.30 4.07
C SER A 258 -5.44 2.05 3.93
N ALA A 259 -5.93 2.21 2.70
CA ALA A 259 -7.20 2.85 2.37
C ALA A 259 -8.17 1.83 1.79
N GLN A 260 -9.42 1.86 2.24
CA GLN A 260 -10.48 0.97 1.76
C GLN A 260 -11.82 1.73 1.70
N VAL A 261 -12.71 1.29 0.82
CA VAL A 261 -14.11 1.71 0.84
C VAL A 261 -14.91 0.71 1.67
N ILE A 262 -15.47 1.17 2.77
CA ILE A 262 -16.33 0.36 3.65
C ILE A 262 -17.65 1.10 3.83
N ASP A 263 -18.76 0.46 3.46
CA ASP A 263 -20.12 1.05 3.51
C ASP A 263 -20.20 2.43 2.82
N GLY A 264 -19.57 2.55 1.64
CA GLY A 264 -19.54 3.80 0.87
C GLY A 264 -18.71 4.92 1.49
N ARG A 265 -17.86 4.61 2.46
CA ARG A 265 -16.98 5.57 3.11
C ARG A 265 -15.52 5.19 2.92
N VAL A 266 -14.68 6.18 2.69
CA VAL A 266 -13.23 5.97 2.73
C VAL A 266 -12.79 5.77 4.17
N VAL A 267 -12.16 4.65 4.44
CA VAL A 267 -11.60 4.30 5.74
C VAL A 267 -10.09 4.20 5.59
N LEU A 268 -9.36 5.02 6.35
CA LEU A 268 -7.92 4.94 6.45
C LEU A 268 -7.54 4.22 7.75
N SER A 269 -6.70 3.21 7.65
CA SER A 269 -6.01 2.61 8.79
C SER A 269 -4.51 2.89 8.66
N TYR A 270 -3.88 3.23 9.77
CA TYR A 270 -2.47 3.63 9.78
C TYR A 270 -1.80 3.31 11.12
N CYS A 271 -0.49 3.23 11.11
CA CYS A 271 0.32 3.20 12.32
C CYS A 271 0.54 4.63 12.82
N ASP A 272 0.10 4.93 14.05
CA ASP A 272 0.35 6.20 14.74
C ASP A 272 1.33 5.92 15.89
N GLY A 273 2.56 6.38 15.77
CA GLY A 273 3.66 6.06 16.66
C GLY A 273 4.33 7.29 17.25
N ILE A 274 5.02 7.11 18.35
CA ILE A 274 5.75 8.17 19.05
C ILE A 274 7.21 8.15 18.61
N LEU A 275 7.71 9.29 18.11
CA LEU A 275 9.12 9.47 17.77
C LEU A 275 10.00 9.27 19.01
N GLY A 276 10.99 8.38 18.90
CA GLY A 276 12.00 8.18 19.94
C GLY A 276 11.64 7.20 21.07
N GLU A 277 10.46 6.59 21.06
CA GLU A 277 10.11 5.52 21.98
C GLU A 277 10.28 4.15 21.31
N SER A 278 10.76 3.17 22.10
CA SER A 278 10.73 1.77 21.67
C SER A 278 9.28 1.37 21.41
N PRO A 279 9.00 0.63 20.34
CA PRO A 279 7.63 0.30 19.98
C PRO A 279 6.98 -0.53 21.09
N GLY A 280 6.12 0.12 21.86
CA GLY A 280 5.07 -0.56 22.61
C GLY A 280 4.10 -1.25 21.65
N PRO A 281 3.09 -1.99 22.11
CA PRO A 281 2.13 -2.63 21.22
C PRO A 281 1.49 -1.59 20.31
N LEU A 282 1.68 -1.77 19.00
CA LEU A 282 1.16 -0.89 17.96
C LEU A 282 -0.36 -0.77 18.09
N LEU A 283 -0.82 0.39 18.49
CA LEU A 283 -2.23 0.73 18.45
C LEU A 283 -2.58 1.16 17.01
N ALA A 284 -3.11 0.24 16.23
CA ALA A 284 -3.80 0.62 14.99
C ALA A 284 -5.02 1.44 15.40
N ARG A 285 -4.99 2.76 15.19
CA ARG A 285 -6.15 3.62 15.39
C ARG A 285 -6.94 3.69 14.10
N LYS A 286 -8.24 3.44 14.20
CA LYS A 286 -9.18 3.69 13.11
C LYS A 286 -9.46 5.19 13.09
N ALA A 287 -9.04 5.89 12.06
CA ALA A 287 -9.51 7.24 11.80
C ALA A 287 -10.69 7.16 10.82
N TYR A 288 -11.86 7.60 11.26
CA TYR A 288 -12.98 7.87 10.37
C TYR A 288 -12.87 9.33 9.93
N GLY A 289 -12.27 9.58 8.78
CA GLY A 289 -12.26 10.91 8.19
C GLY A 289 -13.41 11.04 7.19
N ARG A 290 -14.24 12.07 7.30
CA ARG A 290 -14.93 12.57 6.11
C ARG A 290 -13.83 13.21 5.28
N CYS A 291 -13.49 12.59 4.13
CA CYS A 291 -12.71 13.30 3.12
C CYS A 291 -13.38 14.65 2.83
N PRO A 292 -12.61 15.76 2.73
CA PRO A 292 -13.19 17.03 2.35
C PRO A 292 -13.94 16.86 1.04
N PRO A 293 -14.94 17.68 0.76
CA PRO A 293 -16.22 17.36 0.22
C PRO A 293 -16.14 16.69 -1.15
N PHE A 294 -16.37 15.40 -1.20
CA PHE A 294 -16.94 14.78 -2.39
C PHE A 294 -18.41 15.25 -2.48
N ARG A 295 -18.65 16.40 -3.10
CA ARG A 295 -19.97 16.67 -3.63
C ARG A 295 -20.10 15.81 -4.87
N SER A 296 -20.89 14.74 -4.78
CA SER A 296 -21.48 14.16 -5.96
C SER A 296 -22.22 15.27 -6.71
N PRO A 297 -22.15 15.34 -8.05
CA PRO A 297 -23.09 16.14 -8.82
C PRO A 297 -24.49 15.71 -8.38
N GLU A 298 -25.35 16.68 -8.09
CA GLU A 298 -26.73 16.44 -7.72
C GLU A 298 -27.39 15.54 -8.78
N SER A 299 -27.58 14.28 -8.45
CA SER A 299 -28.45 13.40 -9.20
C SER A 299 -29.87 13.65 -8.73
N SER A 300 -30.67 14.20 -9.65
CA SER A 300 -32.10 14.30 -9.54
C SER A 300 -32.74 13.04 -8.93
N SER A 301 -33.56 13.29 -7.93
CA SER A 301 -34.47 12.40 -7.22
C SER A 301 -35.01 11.20 -8.00
N GLN A 302 -34.66 10.00 -7.57
CA GLN A 302 -35.50 8.81 -7.66
C GLN A 302 -35.40 8.01 -6.35
N PRO A 303 -36.51 7.50 -5.80
CA PRO A 303 -36.49 6.79 -4.51
C PRO A 303 -35.92 5.38 -4.64
N PHE A 304 -34.85 5.13 -3.91
CA PHE A 304 -34.24 3.79 -3.82
C PHE A 304 -35.10 2.89 -2.91
N THR A 305 -35.68 1.86 -3.50
CA THR A 305 -36.28 0.74 -2.80
C THR A 305 -35.24 -0.03 -1.98
N ARG A 306 -35.53 -0.22 -0.70
CA ARG A 306 -34.76 -1.02 0.26
C ARG A 306 -34.41 -2.38 -0.33
N ARG A 307 -33.14 -2.62 -0.63
CA ARG A 307 -32.57 -3.98 -0.73
C ARG A 307 -31.82 -4.31 0.55
N ARG A 308 -31.96 -5.57 0.97
CA ARG A 308 -31.48 -6.17 2.22
C ARG A 308 -30.02 -5.84 2.47
N SER A 309 -29.74 -5.47 3.71
CA SER A 309 -28.42 -5.23 4.25
C SER A 309 -27.51 -6.46 4.11
N ILE A 310 -26.48 -6.34 3.29
CA ILE A 310 -25.31 -7.22 3.36
C ILE A 310 -24.56 -6.77 4.61
N ARG A 311 -24.44 -7.65 5.59
CA ARG A 311 -23.63 -7.40 6.79
C ARG A 311 -22.17 -7.36 6.37
N THR A 312 -21.56 -6.22 6.49
CA THR A 312 -20.17 -5.96 6.10
C THR A 312 -19.24 -6.57 7.15
N ALA A 313 -18.40 -7.50 6.73
CA ALA A 313 -17.33 -8.03 7.57
C ALA A 313 -16.22 -6.96 7.69
N THR A 314 -15.92 -6.56 8.91
CA THR A 314 -14.85 -5.58 9.19
C THR A 314 -13.51 -6.32 9.25
N TRP A 315 -12.64 -6.12 8.29
CA TRP A 315 -11.30 -6.68 8.26
C TRP A 315 -10.38 -5.88 9.17
N ALA A 316 -9.92 -6.47 10.23
CA ALA A 316 -8.77 -6.00 10.97
C ALA A 316 -7.58 -6.90 10.63
N VAL A 317 -6.78 -6.49 9.66
CA VAL A 317 -5.46 -7.10 9.45
C VAL A 317 -4.58 -6.64 10.61
N ARG A 318 -4.25 -7.53 11.54
CA ARG A 318 -3.15 -7.28 12.47
C ARG A 318 -1.87 -7.40 11.68
N LYS A 319 -1.19 -6.27 11.42
CA LYS A 319 0.22 -6.31 11.05
C LYS A 319 0.98 -6.95 12.21
N CYS A 320 1.46 -8.17 12.03
CA CYS A 320 2.45 -8.75 12.93
C CYS A 320 3.77 -8.01 12.69
N CYS A 321 4.09 -7.03 13.54
CA CYS A 321 5.45 -6.53 13.65
C CYS A 321 6.32 -7.63 14.27
N CYS A 322 7.17 -8.28 13.46
CA CYS A 322 8.22 -9.12 13.98
C CYS A 322 9.17 -8.28 14.83
N GLN A 323 9.14 -8.49 16.15
CA GLN A 323 10.20 -8.04 17.02
C GLN A 323 11.47 -8.81 16.66
N ARG A 324 12.49 -8.11 16.17
CA ARG A 324 13.84 -8.66 16.19
C ARG A 324 14.25 -8.80 17.66
N GLY A 325 14.38 -10.04 18.10
CA GLY A 325 15.06 -10.34 19.36
C GLY A 325 16.48 -9.79 19.30
N ARG A 326 16.84 -9.01 20.32
CA ARG A 326 18.22 -8.60 20.54
C ARG A 326 19.08 -9.83 20.76
N ARG A 327 20.15 -9.91 20.05
CA ARG A 327 21.46 -10.37 20.54
C ARG A 327 22.48 -9.33 20.15
#